data_db5c3c3d25fceaf2e40480c7433cab8b
#
_entry.id   db5c3c3d25fceaf2e40480c7433cab8b
#
_cell.length_a   1.000
_cell.length_b   1.000
_cell.length_c   1.000
_cell.angle_alpha   90.00
_cell.angle_beta   90.00
_cell.angle_gamma   90.00
#
_symmetry.space_group_name_H-M   'P 1'
#
loop_
_entity.id
_entity.type
_entity.pdbx_description
1 polymer ?
#
loop_
_entity_poly.entity_id
_entity_poly.type
_entity_poly.pdbx_seq_one_letter_code
_entity_poly.pdbx_strand_id
1 'polypeptide(L)'
;MTKNFRIGQIVPSSNTTMETEVPAMLQAHSSLRPEDRFTFHSSRMRMKKVQKEELAAMDAESDRCALELSDARVDVLGYACLVAIMAMGRGYHRVSQKRLTERTAENGASAPVITSAGALVDALHVMGAKKIALVAPYVVPLTELVMDYILSLIHI
;
A
#
# COMPACT_ATOMS: atom_id res chain seq x y z
N MET A 1 4.91 22.91 18.31
CA MET A 1 4.72 23.35 16.89
C MET A 1 3.83 22.33 16.20
N THR A 2 2.85 22.78 15.45
CA THR A 2 1.96 21.90 14.67
C THR A 2 2.75 21.29 13.53
N LYS A 3 2.64 19.97 13.35
CA LYS A 3 3.20 19.22 12.21
C LYS A 3 2.06 18.84 11.27
N ASN A 4 2.22 19.14 10.00
CA ASN A 4 1.23 18.79 8.98
C ASN A 4 1.81 17.69 8.09
N PHE A 5 1.07 16.60 7.94
CA PHE A 5 1.44 15.46 7.11
C PHE A 5 0.42 15.29 5.98
N ARG A 6 0.91 15.20 4.75
CA ARG A 6 0.11 14.89 3.56
C ARG A 6 0.27 13.41 3.24
N ILE A 7 -0.81 12.67 3.34
CA ILE A 7 -0.83 11.23 3.11
C ILE A 7 -1.37 10.99 1.70
N GLY A 8 -0.52 10.51 0.81
CA GLY A 8 -0.91 10.08 -0.53
C GLY A 8 -1.43 8.63 -0.49
N GLN A 9 -2.50 8.36 -1.21
CA GLN A 9 -3.13 7.05 -1.28
C GLN A 9 -3.29 6.61 -2.73
N ILE A 10 -2.60 5.54 -3.12
CA ILE A 10 -2.78 4.86 -4.40
C ILE A 10 -3.80 3.76 -4.18
N VAL A 11 -5.00 3.89 -4.76
CA VAL A 11 -6.18 3.11 -4.39
C VAL A 11 -6.78 2.40 -5.61
N PRO A 12 -7.09 1.08 -5.55
CA PRO A 12 -7.90 0.44 -6.57
C PRO A 12 -9.27 1.13 -6.70
N SER A 13 -9.75 1.36 -7.93
CA SER A 13 -10.97 2.13 -8.15
C SER A 13 -12.24 1.52 -7.54
N SER A 14 -12.21 0.23 -7.25
CA SER A 14 -13.31 -0.48 -6.56
C SER A 14 -13.18 -0.50 -5.03
N ASN A 15 -12.04 -0.06 -4.47
CA ASN A 15 -11.83 -0.01 -3.02
C ASN A 15 -12.48 1.27 -2.46
N THR A 16 -13.32 1.11 -1.44
CA THR A 16 -13.96 2.21 -0.71
C THR A 16 -13.54 2.26 0.77
N THR A 17 -12.70 1.32 1.19
CA THR A 17 -12.32 1.12 2.59
C THR A 17 -11.09 1.94 2.98
N MET A 18 -10.06 1.97 2.14
CA MET A 18 -8.80 2.65 2.46
C MET A 18 -9.00 4.14 2.75
N GLU A 19 -9.83 4.81 1.95
CA GLU A 19 -10.09 6.25 2.07
C GLU A 19 -10.99 6.61 3.27
N THR A 20 -11.51 5.63 3.98
CA THR A 20 -12.27 5.82 5.23
C THR A 20 -11.48 5.36 6.45
N GLU A 21 -10.89 4.18 6.40
CA GLU A 21 -10.21 3.57 7.56
C GLU A 21 -8.86 4.22 7.87
N VAL A 22 -8.02 4.46 6.86
CA VAL A 22 -6.71 5.10 7.08
C VAL A 22 -6.85 6.52 7.63
N PRO A 23 -7.74 7.38 7.09
CA PRO A 23 -8.04 8.67 7.70
C PRO A 23 -8.55 8.55 9.13
N ALA A 24 -9.48 7.63 9.40
CA ALA A 24 -10.03 7.45 10.75
C ALA A 24 -8.96 7.06 11.77
N MET A 25 -8.06 6.13 11.42
CA MET A 25 -6.95 5.71 12.29
C MET A 25 -5.98 6.86 12.58
N LEU A 26 -5.59 7.64 11.56
CA LEU A 26 -4.67 8.75 11.74
C LEU A 26 -5.32 9.94 12.46
N GLN A 27 -6.61 10.20 12.25
CA GLN A 27 -7.37 11.18 13.01
C GLN A 27 -7.53 10.78 14.48
N ALA A 28 -7.71 9.49 14.77
CA ALA A 28 -7.72 8.99 16.15
C ALA A 28 -6.35 9.21 16.83
N HIS A 29 -5.24 9.06 16.10
CA HIS A 29 -3.91 9.42 16.60
C HIS A 29 -3.80 10.90 16.98
N SER A 30 -4.40 11.80 16.21
CA SER A 30 -4.41 13.24 16.52
C SER A 30 -5.13 13.57 17.84
N SER A 31 -6.01 12.68 18.34
CA SER A 31 -6.60 12.84 19.67
C SER A 31 -5.60 12.62 20.81
N LEU A 32 -4.55 11.83 20.55
CA LEU A 32 -3.45 11.58 21.48
C LEU A 32 -2.29 12.56 21.30
N ARG A 33 -2.11 13.06 20.07
CA ARG A 33 -1.06 14.01 19.68
C ARG A 33 -1.64 15.14 18.84
N PRO A 34 -2.25 16.16 19.47
CA PRO A 34 -2.97 17.25 18.76
C PRO A 34 -2.07 18.10 17.85
N GLU A 35 -0.75 18.02 18.04
CA GLU A 35 0.21 18.69 17.17
C GLU A 35 0.35 18.03 15.79
N ASP A 36 0.00 16.75 15.64
CA ASP A 36 0.08 16.02 14.39
C ASP A 36 -1.24 16.14 13.63
N ARG A 37 -1.20 16.76 12.46
CA ARG A 37 -2.35 16.97 11.57
C ARG A 37 -2.13 16.23 10.26
N PHE A 38 -3.18 15.60 9.76
CA PHE A 38 -3.13 14.80 8.54
C PHE A 38 -4.11 15.33 7.49
N THR A 39 -3.66 15.36 6.24
CA THR A 39 -4.51 15.50 5.06
C THR A 39 -4.34 14.30 4.16
N PHE A 40 -5.37 13.95 3.39
CA PHE A 40 -5.42 12.75 2.58
C PHE A 40 -5.68 13.10 1.13
N HIS A 41 -4.88 12.53 0.24
CA HIS A 41 -4.91 12.78 -1.19
C HIS A 41 -4.88 11.44 -1.90
N SER A 42 -5.82 11.18 -2.80
CA SER A 42 -5.94 9.89 -3.46
C SER A 42 -5.81 10.01 -4.97
N SER A 43 -5.13 9.04 -5.56
CA SER A 43 -5.21 8.75 -6.99
C SER A 43 -5.61 7.29 -7.18
N ARG A 44 -6.50 7.01 -8.14
CA ARG A 44 -7.16 5.71 -8.25
C ARG A 44 -6.71 4.97 -9.50
N MET A 45 -6.33 3.70 -9.29
CA MET A 45 -6.02 2.74 -10.36
C MET A 45 -7.30 2.00 -10.77
N ARG A 46 -7.55 1.87 -12.06
CA ARG A 46 -8.76 1.18 -12.52
C ARG A 46 -8.69 -0.32 -12.28
N MET A 47 -9.66 -0.86 -11.55
CA MET A 47 -9.85 -2.29 -11.33
C MET A 47 -11.35 -2.59 -11.16
N LYS A 48 -11.87 -3.50 -11.96
CA LYS A 48 -13.27 -3.95 -11.88
C LYS A 48 -13.41 -5.30 -11.17
N LYS A 49 -12.45 -6.20 -11.41
CA LYS A 49 -12.46 -7.57 -10.86
C LYS A 49 -11.08 -7.93 -10.36
N VAL A 50 -11.02 -8.75 -9.32
CA VAL A 50 -9.78 -9.27 -8.75
C VAL A 50 -9.37 -10.51 -9.56
N GLN A 51 -8.73 -10.29 -10.71
CA GLN A 51 -8.21 -11.32 -11.63
C GLN A 51 -6.76 -10.97 -11.99
N LYS A 52 -5.94 -11.98 -12.30
CA LYS A 52 -4.49 -11.82 -12.49
C LYS A 52 -4.14 -10.76 -13.52
N GLU A 53 -4.84 -10.75 -14.65
CA GLU A 53 -4.61 -9.81 -15.75
C GLU A 53 -4.97 -8.37 -15.36
N GLU A 54 -6.07 -8.20 -14.64
CA GLU A 54 -6.48 -6.87 -14.14
C GLU A 54 -5.55 -6.39 -13.03
N LEU A 55 -5.01 -7.27 -12.19
CA LEU A 55 -4.05 -6.92 -11.14
C LEU A 55 -2.75 -6.38 -11.74
N ALA A 56 -2.22 -7.00 -12.80
CA ALA A 56 -1.02 -6.54 -13.48
C ALA A 56 -1.23 -5.19 -14.21
N ALA A 57 -2.37 -5.05 -14.92
CA ALA A 57 -2.73 -3.80 -15.57
C ALA A 57 -2.92 -2.66 -14.56
N MET A 58 -3.53 -2.95 -13.42
CA MET A 58 -3.70 -1.99 -12.33
C MET A 58 -2.35 -1.58 -11.73
N ASP A 59 -1.42 -2.52 -11.51
CA ASP A 59 -0.09 -2.18 -10.98
C ASP A 59 0.68 -1.24 -11.92
N ALA A 60 0.54 -1.41 -13.23
CA ALA A 60 1.13 -0.49 -14.21
C ALA A 60 0.58 0.95 -14.10
N GLU A 61 -0.70 1.11 -13.72
CA GLU A 61 -1.31 2.43 -13.48
C GLU A 61 -0.77 3.13 -12.20
N SER A 62 -0.13 2.40 -11.31
CA SER A 62 0.39 2.97 -10.05
C SER A 62 1.47 4.02 -10.28
N ASP A 63 2.22 3.97 -11.38
CA ASP A 63 3.22 4.98 -11.74
C ASP A 63 2.58 6.34 -12.04
N ARG A 64 1.45 6.34 -12.77
CA ARG A 64 0.66 7.56 -13.00
C ARG A 64 0.14 8.12 -11.67
N CYS A 65 -0.40 7.27 -10.82
CA CYS A 65 -0.91 7.69 -9.51
C CYS A 65 0.19 8.29 -8.63
N ALA A 66 1.38 7.69 -8.62
CA ALA A 66 2.51 8.21 -7.85
C ALA A 66 2.94 9.59 -8.36
N LEU A 67 2.98 9.78 -9.69
CA LEU A 67 3.31 11.07 -10.29
C LEU A 67 2.28 12.15 -9.91
N GLU A 68 0.99 11.88 -10.06
CA GLU A 68 -0.09 12.81 -9.69
C GLU A 68 -0.03 13.20 -8.20
N LEU A 69 0.22 12.23 -7.31
CA LEU A 69 0.33 12.48 -5.89
C LEU A 69 1.62 13.25 -5.52
N SER A 70 2.69 13.10 -6.31
CA SER A 70 3.90 13.89 -6.14
C SER A 70 3.70 15.38 -6.43
N ASP A 71 2.76 15.74 -7.32
CA ASP A 71 2.37 17.14 -7.56
C ASP A 71 1.80 17.79 -6.27
N ALA A 72 1.08 17.02 -5.46
CA ALA A 72 0.59 17.46 -4.16
C ALA A 72 1.67 17.50 -3.06
N ARG A 73 2.91 17.08 -3.38
CA ARG A 73 4.06 17.00 -2.46
C ARG A 73 3.70 16.27 -1.17
N VAL A 74 3.17 15.05 -1.33
CA VAL A 74 2.81 14.19 -0.20
C VAL A 74 4.06 13.74 0.57
N ASP A 75 3.93 13.58 1.88
CA ASP A 75 5.04 13.18 2.76
C ASP A 75 5.27 11.66 2.76
N VAL A 76 4.25 10.89 2.41
CA VAL A 76 4.28 9.44 2.29
C VAL A 76 3.21 8.96 1.32
N LEU A 77 3.49 7.88 0.60
CA LEU A 77 2.55 7.17 -0.27
C LEU A 77 2.17 5.81 0.31
N GLY A 78 0.88 5.57 0.49
CA GLY A 78 0.33 4.25 0.75
C GLY A 78 -0.20 3.60 -0.53
N TYR A 79 0.28 2.40 -0.89
CA TYR A 79 -0.24 1.61 -2.00
C TYR A 79 -1.14 0.48 -1.48
N ALA A 80 -2.44 0.63 -1.71
CA ALA A 80 -3.50 -0.22 -1.14
C ALA A 80 -3.95 -1.33 -2.08
N CYS A 81 -3.12 -2.30 -2.38
CA CYS A 81 -3.59 -3.57 -2.95
C CYS A 81 -2.62 -4.71 -2.64
N LEU A 82 -2.90 -5.43 -1.57
CA LEU A 82 -2.07 -6.54 -1.11
C LEU A 82 -1.90 -7.61 -2.20
N VAL A 83 -3.01 -8.09 -2.76
CA VAL A 83 -2.98 -9.20 -3.72
C VAL A 83 -2.35 -8.80 -5.06
N ALA A 84 -2.46 -7.55 -5.50
CA ALA A 84 -1.79 -7.10 -6.72
C ALA A 84 -0.27 -7.18 -6.59
N ILE A 85 0.26 -6.72 -5.46
CA ILE A 85 1.68 -6.79 -5.18
C ILE A 85 2.15 -8.26 -5.07
N MET A 86 1.42 -9.09 -4.33
CA MET A 86 1.80 -10.49 -4.11
C MET A 86 1.69 -11.33 -5.38
N ALA A 87 0.73 -11.03 -6.27
CA ALA A 87 0.54 -11.70 -7.55
C ALA A 87 1.71 -11.51 -8.53
N MET A 88 2.52 -10.48 -8.33
CA MET A 88 3.72 -10.20 -9.15
C MET A 88 4.94 -11.03 -8.73
N GLY A 89 4.85 -11.80 -7.66
CA GLY A 89 5.88 -12.72 -7.21
C GLY A 89 6.66 -12.26 -5.98
N ARG A 90 7.52 -13.18 -5.51
CA ARG A 90 8.26 -13.04 -4.26
C ARG A 90 9.02 -11.71 -4.16
N GLY A 91 8.81 -10.99 -3.07
CA GLY A 91 9.54 -9.76 -2.76
C GLY A 91 9.15 -8.55 -3.62
N TYR A 92 8.13 -8.67 -4.48
CA TYR A 92 7.75 -7.59 -5.39
C TYR A 92 7.37 -6.29 -4.66
N HIS A 93 6.92 -6.34 -3.40
CA HIS A 93 6.67 -5.13 -2.61
C HIS A 93 7.88 -4.19 -2.58
N ARG A 94 9.10 -4.72 -2.49
CA ARG A 94 10.34 -3.93 -2.51
C ARG A 94 10.60 -3.31 -3.88
N VAL A 95 10.32 -4.06 -4.95
CA VAL A 95 10.44 -3.57 -6.33
C VAL A 95 9.46 -2.42 -6.56
N SER A 96 8.20 -2.62 -6.16
CA SER A 96 7.15 -1.61 -6.28
C SER A 96 7.47 -0.36 -5.43
N GLN A 97 7.89 -0.53 -4.19
CA GLN A 97 8.28 0.59 -3.32
C GLN A 97 9.41 1.42 -3.94
N LYS A 98 10.46 0.75 -4.42
CA LYS A 98 11.59 1.44 -5.08
C LYS A 98 11.13 2.19 -6.32
N ARG A 99 10.43 1.51 -7.23
CA ARG A 99 9.93 2.07 -8.49
C ARG A 99 9.08 3.32 -8.26
N LEU A 100 8.11 3.23 -7.35
CA LEU A 100 7.21 4.35 -7.07
C LEU A 100 7.91 5.51 -6.33
N THR A 101 8.88 5.22 -5.46
CA THR A 101 9.71 6.26 -4.83
C THR A 101 10.56 6.99 -5.89
N GLU A 102 11.17 6.26 -6.81
CA GLU A 102 11.92 6.84 -7.94
C GLU A 102 10.99 7.69 -8.82
N ARG A 103 9.77 7.21 -9.08
CA ARG A 103 8.76 7.94 -9.86
C ARG A 103 8.37 9.28 -9.24
N THR A 104 8.20 9.33 -7.92
CA THR A 104 7.95 10.61 -7.23
C THR A 104 9.17 11.55 -7.27
N ALA A 105 10.38 10.99 -7.21
CA ALA A 105 11.62 11.76 -7.28
C ALA A 105 11.83 12.43 -8.63
N GLU A 106 11.41 11.81 -9.74
CA GLU A 106 11.46 12.40 -11.10
C GLU A 106 10.73 13.75 -11.17
N ASN A 107 9.67 13.92 -10.36
CA ASN A 107 8.91 15.17 -10.26
C ASN A 107 9.47 16.13 -9.19
N GLY A 108 10.65 15.86 -8.65
CA GLY A 108 11.29 16.71 -7.63
C GLY A 108 10.60 16.68 -6.25
N ALA A 109 9.77 15.67 -5.99
CA ALA A 109 9.01 15.52 -4.75
C ALA A 109 9.05 14.05 -4.26
N SER A 110 10.25 13.56 -3.97
CA SER A 110 10.44 12.19 -3.48
C SER A 110 9.67 11.93 -2.20
N ALA A 111 8.84 10.89 -2.20
CA ALA A 111 8.09 10.43 -1.05
C ALA A 111 8.34 8.92 -0.80
N PRO A 112 8.56 8.49 0.45
CA PRO A 112 8.65 7.08 0.77
C PRO A 112 7.32 6.38 0.47
N VAL A 113 7.41 5.15 -0.03
CA VAL A 113 6.24 4.35 -0.41
C VAL A 113 6.09 3.16 0.54
N ILE A 114 4.91 2.97 1.07
CA ILE A 114 4.51 1.82 1.88
C ILE A 114 3.46 1.04 1.11
N THR A 115 3.76 -0.21 0.76
CA THR A 115 2.76 -1.11 0.18
C THR A 115 2.08 -1.92 1.27
N SER A 116 0.80 -2.26 1.09
CA SER A 116 0.07 -3.12 2.04
C SER A 116 0.75 -4.50 2.21
N ALA A 117 1.34 -5.05 1.14
CA ALA A 117 2.08 -6.31 1.20
C ALA A 117 3.38 -6.17 2.00
N GLY A 118 4.14 -5.07 1.81
CA GLY A 118 5.34 -4.77 2.59
C GLY A 118 5.03 -4.56 4.06
N ALA A 119 4.01 -3.75 4.37
CA ALA A 119 3.58 -3.51 5.74
C ALA A 119 3.16 -4.80 6.47
N LEU A 120 2.48 -5.73 5.79
CA LEU A 120 2.12 -7.02 6.37
C LEU A 120 3.38 -7.84 6.70
N VAL A 121 4.33 -7.94 5.78
CA VAL A 121 5.59 -8.67 5.99
C VAL A 121 6.38 -8.07 7.15
N ASP A 122 6.52 -6.75 7.17
CA ASP A 122 7.25 -6.04 8.23
C ASP A 122 6.56 -6.22 9.60
N ALA A 123 5.23 -6.16 9.65
CA ALA A 123 4.46 -6.40 10.88
C ALA A 123 4.67 -7.81 11.42
N LEU A 124 4.62 -8.84 10.57
CA LEU A 124 4.86 -10.22 10.97
C LEU A 124 6.29 -10.43 11.49
N HIS A 125 7.28 -9.77 10.88
CA HIS A 125 8.67 -9.79 11.38
C HIS A 125 8.79 -9.13 12.74
N VAL A 126 8.25 -7.93 12.92
CA VAL A 126 8.31 -7.19 14.21
C VAL A 126 7.62 -7.96 15.32
N MET A 127 6.48 -8.62 15.01
CA MET A 127 5.76 -9.46 15.98
C MET A 127 6.49 -10.77 16.30
N GLY A 128 7.51 -11.15 15.54
CA GLY A 128 8.20 -12.43 15.68
C GLY A 128 7.25 -13.63 15.51
N ALA A 129 6.21 -13.47 14.65
CA ALA A 129 5.19 -14.48 14.46
C ALA A 129 5.77 -15.77 13.91
N LYS A 130 5.53 -16.90 14.57
CA LYS A 130 6.01 -18.24 14.18
C LYS A 130 4.90 -19.12 13.63
N LYS A 131 3.66 -18.77 13.88
CA LYS A 131 2.49 -19.48 13.39
C LYS A 131 1.36 -18.47 13.20
N ILE A 132 0.78 -18.48 12.03
CA ILE A 132 -0.33 -17.58 11.67
C ILE A 132 -1.50 -18.38 11.10
N ALA A 133 -2.72 -17.86 11.26
CA ALA A 133 -3.87 -18.30 10.49
C ALA A 133 -4.20 -17.21 9.48
N LEU A 134 -4.43 -17.60 8.22
CA LEU A 134 -4.81 -16.69 7.15
C LEU A 134 -6.30 -16.82 6.85
N VAL A 135 -7.02 -15.71 7.01
CA VAL A 135 -8.41 -15.57 6.54
C VAL A 135 -8.43 -14.47 5.50
N ALA A 136 -8.85 -14.77 4.28
CA ALA A 136 -8.83 -13.83 3.16
C ALA A 136 -10.10 -13.94 2.32
N PRO A 137 -10.60 -12.82 1.75
CA PRO A 137 -11.82 -12.80 0.93
C PRO A 137 -11.56 -13.22 -0.53
N TYR A 138 -10.46 -13.89 -0.82
CA TYR A 138 -10.04 -14.24 -2.17
C TYR A 138 -10.49 -15.65 -2.55
N VAL A 139 -10.61 -15.92 -3.86
CA VAL A 139 -10.73 -17.29 -4.37
C VAL A 139 -9.48 -18.09 -4.02
N VAL A 140 -9.64 -19.42 -3.94
CA VAL A 140 -8.59 -20.33 -3.46
C VAL A 140 -7.21 -20.09 -4.13
N PRO A 141 -7.08 -19.98 -5.46
CA PRO A 141 -5.76 -19.77 -6.08
C PRO A 141 -5.07 -18.48 -5.66
N LEU A 142 -5.82 -17.40 -5.41
CA LEU A 142 -5.25 -16.14 -4.93
C LEU A 142 -4.89 -16.22 -3.44
N THR A 143 -5.65 -16.96 -2.65
CA THR A 143 -5.31 -17.21 -1.23
C THR A 143 -4.03 -18.01 -1.10
N GLU A 144 -3.86 -19.06 -1.90
CA GLU A 144 -2.63 -19.87 -1.97
C GLU A 144 -1.42 -18.99 -2.35
N LEU A 145 -1.57 -18.12 -3.34
CA LEU A 145 -0.53 -17.19 -3.76
C LEU A 145 -0.13 -16.23 -2.61
N VAL A 146 -1.07 -15.73 -1.83
CA VAL A 146 -0.78 -14.90 -0.65
C VAL A 146 -0.03 -15.71 0.40
N MET A 147 -0.42 -16.95 0.64
CA MET A 147 0.28 -17.86 1.57
C MET A 147 1.73 -18.09 1.14
N ASP A 148 1.93 -18.47 -0.12
CA ASP A 148 3.26 -18.73 -0.68
C ASP A 148 4.15 -17.48 -0.60
N TYR A 149 3.59 -16.32 -0.88
CA TYR A 149 4.31 -15.05 -0.76
C TYR A 149 4.80 -14.81 0.67
N ILE A 150 3.93 -14.95 1.66
CA ILE A 150 4.27 -14.76 3.08
C ILE A 150 5.33 -15.78 3.49
N LEU A 151 5.11 -17.06 3.23
CA LEU A 151 6.05 -18.14 3.59
C LEU A 151 7.42 -17.99 2.92
N SER A 152 7.46 -17.41 1.72
CA SER A 152 8.73 -17.18 1.01
C SER A 152 9.62 -16.12 1.62
N LEU A 153 9.07 -15.26 2.49
CA LEU A 153 9.75 -14.09 3.08
C LEU A 153 9.90 -14.19 4.59
N ILE A 154 9.05 -14.96 5.23
CA ILE A 154 9.06 -15.15 6.67
C ILE A 154 9.46 -16.61 6.91
N HIS A 155 10.65 -16.82 7.43
CA HIS A 155 11.09 -18.14 7.89
C HIS A 155 10.34 -18.47 9.20
N ILE A 156 9.20 -19.14 9.03
CA ILE A 156 8.37 -19.64 10.13
C ILE A 156 8.81 -21.06 10.46
#